data_63506af149caa20c57b15584dd80aa00
#
_entry.id   63506af149caa20c57b15584dd80aa00
#
_cell.length_a   1.000
_cell.length_b   1.000
_cell.length_c   1.000
_cell.angle_alpha   90.00
_cell.angle_beta   90.00
_cell.angle_gamma   90.00
#
_symmetry.space_group_name_H-M   'P 1'
#
loop_
_entity.id
_entity.type
_entity.pdbx_description
1 polymer ?
#
loop_
_entity_poly.entity_id
_entity_poly.type
_entity_poly.pdbx_seq_one_letter_code
_entity_poly.pdbx_strand_id
1 'polypeptide(L)'
;MKFLKIASFLALSTLVLSARHKADEWKPMFDGSTLDGWKANEHPESWTVKNGAITGDGPASHLFWMTEKCVNCEFKAEVKINHGGNSGMYFRTAFGPGFPKGYEAQVDNTHADPVRTGSLYNFVKVFEQLIPDDTWWTQHIIVEGNHIQIFINDKKTVDFTDEKNTFTDGYLALQQHNAGSVVEFKNLMMRHLPAPESAMSGTWKLNTEQSKYPGTAPQQFVVRVLDERDGIRWNSTMVGADGAKENINYFARVQGYDYAVAGAAGYDHISIEDVGRRHVHEGLQMAHLRKKKDDHVFDVQTKQRYKVVDRAIYTVSADGKTLTISGDKVQADGKTTAPYSEVFDRVE
;
A
#
# COMPACT_ATOMS: atom_id res chain seq x y z
N MET A 1 34.37 -48.69 35.92
CA MET A 1 34.40 -47.25 35.60
C MET A 1 33.70 -47.08 34.25
N LYS A 2 32.44 -46.56 34.27
CA LYS A 2 31.65 -46.24 33.05
C LYS A 2 31.77 -44.75 32.80
N PHE A 3 32.39 -44.34 31.70
CA PHE A 3 32.45 -42.95 31.25
C PHE A 3 31.14 -42.54 30.58
N LEU A 4 30.46 -41.61 31.18
CA LEU A 4 29.26 -40.97 30.67
C LEU A 4 29.72 -39.84 29.74
N LYS A 5 29.45 -39.98 28.45
CA LYS A 5 29.65 -38.89 27.46
C LYS A 5 28.44 -37.96 27.48
N ILE A 6 28.64 -36.76 28.02
CA ILE A 6 27.65 -35.67 27.95
C ILE A 6 27.84 -35.02 26.59
N ALA A 7 26.84 -35.16 25.70
CA ALA A 7 26.77 -34.42 24.45
C ALA A 7 26.08 -33.08 24.74
N SER A 8 26.86 -32.00 24.74
CA SER A 8 26.34 -30.64 24.80
C SER A 8 25.71 -30.27 23.44
N PHE A 9 24.38 -30.19 23.38
CA PHE A 9 23.68 -29.57 22.27
C PHE A 9 23.77 -28.05 22.44
N LEU A 10 24.61 -27.41 21.62
CA LEU A 10 24.59 -25.97 21.45
C LEU A 10 23.37 -25.61 20.61
N ALA A 11 22.31 -25.13 21.22
CA ALA A 11 21.19 -24.52 20.53
C ALA A 11 21.65 -23.15 20.00
N LEU A 12 21.95 -23.09 18.71
CA LEU A 12 22.21 -21.83 18.01
C LEU A 12 20.85 -21.14 17.77
N SER A 13 20.44 -20.30 18.72
CA SER A 13 19.28 -19.42 18.54
C SER A 13 19.70 -18.31 17.57
N THR A 14 19.38 -18.48 16.29
CA THR A 14 19.44 -17.40 15.30
C THR A 14 18.33 -16.40 15.65
N LEU A 15 18.73 -15.29 16.27
CA LEU A 15 17.87 -14.12 16.39
C LEU A 15 17.59 -13.61 14.96
N VAL A 16 16.46 -13.97 14.41
CA VAL A 16 15.99 -13.38 13.16
C VAL A 16 15.39 -12.01 13.53
N LEU A 17 16.21 -10.96 13.43
CA LEU A 17 15.70 -9.60 13.45
C LEU A 17 14.77 -9.47 12.26
N SER A 18 13.48 -9.36 12.51
CA SER A 18 12.51 -8.89 11.50
C SER A 18 12.98 -7.49 11.09
N ALA A 19 13.55 -7.38 9.89
CA ALA A 19 13.87 -6.08 9.32
C ALA A 19 12.54 -5.38 9.04
N ARG A 20 12.01 -4.62 10.00
CA ARG A 20 10.93 -3.67 9.73
C ARG A 20 11.44 -2.77 8.62
N HIS A 21 10.74 -2.71 7.51
CA HIS A 21 11.02 -1.77 6.45
C HIS A 21 10.94 -0.36 7.04
N LYS A 22 12.10 0.30 7.11
CA LYS A 22 12.20 1.65 7.66
C LYS A 22 11.73 2.63 6.57
N ALA A 23 10.98 3.66 6.95
CA ALA A 23 10.69 4.78 6.06
C ALA A 23 12.00 5.35 5.49
N ASP A 24 11.98 5.80 4.23
CA ASP A 24 13.11 6.49 3.63
C ASP A 24 13.42 7.77 4.41
N GLU A 25 14.62 8.30 4.23
CA GLU A 25 14.95 9.61 4.80
C GLU A 25 14.14 10.71 4.09
N TRP A 26 13.89 11.81 4.80
CA TRP A 26 13.25 12.98 4.23
C TRP A 26 14.09 13.59 3.11
N LYS A 27 13.48 13.81 1.95
CA LYS A 27 14.07 14.42 0.78
C LYS A 27 13.47 15.81 0.58
N PRO A 28 14.30 16.85 0.34
CA PRO A 28 13.79 18.15 -0.04
C PRO A 28 13.17 18.08 -1.45
N MET A 29 12.04 18.72 -1.63
CA MET A 29 11.36 18.89 -2.92
C MET A 29 11.58 20.28 -3.50
N PHE A 30 12.20 21.16 -2.76
CA PHE A 30 12.46 22.55 -3.13
C PHE A 30 13.78 23.02 -2.51
N ASP A 31 14.59 23.69 -3.31
CA ASP A 31 15.92 24.18 -2.94
C ASP A 31 15.92 25.62 -2.38
N GLY A 32 14.74 26.25 -2.33
CA GLY A 32 14.57 27.65 -1.90
C GLY A 32 14.78 28.68 -3.01
N SER A 33 15.15 28.27 -4.24
CA SER A 33 15.56 29.20 -5.30
C SER A 33 15.01 28.89 -6.69
N THR A 34 14.80 27.63 -7.04
CA THR A 34 14.35 27.21 -8.38
C THR A 34 13.10 26.33 -8.32
N LEU A 35 12.40 26.21 -9.44
CA LEU A 35 11.29 25.25 -9.60
C LEU A 35 11.77 23.96 -10.27
N ASP A 36 13.04 23.59 -10.14
CA ASP A 36 13.55 22.35 -10.71
C ASP A 36 12.81 21.13 -10.14
N GLY A 37 12.41 20.21 -11.03
CA GLY A 37 11.58 19.08 -10.66
C GLY A 37 10.07 19.36 -10.59
N TRP A 38 9.66 20.63 -10.65
CA TRP A 38 8.27 21.06 -10.65
C TRP A 38 7.80 21.42 -12.07
N LYS A 39 6.53 21.16 -12.36
CA LYS A 39 5.90 21.49 -13.66
C LYS A 39 4.44 21.91 -13.44
N ALA A 40 4.12 23.11 -13.91
CA ALA A 40 2.73 23.58 -13.96
C ALA A 40 1.96 22.81 -15.04
N ASN A 41 0.71 22.47 -14.75
CA ASN A 41 -0.17 21.88 -15.76
C ASN A 41 -0.70 22.93 -16.73
N GLU A 42 -1.02 24.12 -16.24
CA GLU A 42 -1.52 25.28 -16.96
C GLU A 42 -0.95 26.55 -16.31
N HIS A 43 -0.94 27.67 -17.00
CA HIS A 43 -0.58 28.97 -16.43
C HIS A 43 0.72 28.97 -15.59
N PRO A 44 1.86 28.59 -16.19
CA PRO A 44 3.15 28.54 -15.45
C PRO A 44 3.53 29.91 -14.87
N GLU A 45 3.05 31.02 -15.45
CA GLU A 45 3.22 32.37 -14.94
C GLU A 45 2.59 32.60 -13.56
N SER A 46 1.66 31.76 -13.14
CA SER A 46 1.08 31.80 -11.78
C SER A 46 2.05 31.37 -10.68
N TRP A 47 3.20 30.79 -11.05
CA TRP A 47 4.17 30.26 -10.10
C TRP A 47 5.50 30.99 -10.18
N THR A 48 5.96 31.47 -9.06
CA THR A 48 7.25 32.17 -8.90
C THR A 48 7.94 31.73 -7.62
N VAL A 49 9.25 32.00 -7.54
CA VAL A 49 9.97 31.87 -6.27
C VAL A 49 10.20 33.27 -5.70
N LYS A 50 9.69 33.53 -4.50
CA LYS A 50 9.83 34.79 -3.79
C LYS A 50 10.25 34.54 -2.34
N ASN A 51 11.30 35.20 -1.87
CA ASN A 51 11.77 35.10 -0.49
C ASN A 51 11.99 33.67 0.02
N GLY A 52 12.51 32.76 -0.82
CA GLY A 52 12.74 31.37 -0.45
C GLY A 52 11.48 30.50 -0.37
N ALA A 53 10.37 30.95 -0.97
CA ALA A 53 9.12 30.20 -1.03
C ALA A 53 8.61 30.08 -2.48
N ILE A 54 8.02 28.95 -2.83
CA ILE A 54 7.18 28.81 -4.02
C ILE A 54 5.93 29.62 -3.77
N THR A 55 5.66 30.59 -4.64
CA THR A 55 4.49 31.49 -4.51
C THR A 55 3.55 31.26 -5.68
N GLY A 56 2.31 30.90 -5.38
CA GLY A 56 1.18 30.86 -6.29
C GLY A 56 0.43 32.21 -6.23
N ASP A 57 0.32 32.91 -7.38
CA ASP A 57 -0.36 34.19 -7.52
C ASP A 57 -0.73 34.39 -9.00
N GLY A 58 -2.02 34.29 -9.35
CA GLY A 58 -2.48 34.38 -10.72
C GLY A 58 -3.68 33.51 -11.04
N PRO A 59 -3.90 33.19 -12.33
CA PRO A 59 -4.93 32.24 -12.77
C PRO A 59 -4.81 30.86 -12.12
N ALA A 60 -5.91 30.08 -12.19
CA ALA A 60 -5.92 28.70 -11.68
C ALA A 60 -4.83 27.82 -12.35
N SER A 61 -4.08 27.15 -11.54
CA SER A 61 -2.95 26.30 -11.97
C SER A 61 -2.61 25.28 -10.90
N HIS A 62 -2.00 24.14 -11.31
CA HIS A 62 -1.45 23.17 -10.36
C HIS A 62 0.02 22.91 -10.70
N LEU A 63 0.89 23.03 -9.70
CA LEU A 63 2.32 22.80 -9.81
C LEU A 63 2.66 21.40 -9.31
N PHE A 64 3.01 20.50 -10.23
CA PHE A 64 3.27 19.10 -9.96
C PHE A 64 4.73 18.81 -9.70
N TRP A 65 5.02 18.03 -8.66
CA TRP A 65 6.33 17.43 -8.43
C TRP A 65 6.52 16.24 -9.36
N MET A 66 7.34 16.38 -10.41
CA MET A 66 7.47 15.37 -11.48
C MET A 66 8.57 14.34 -11.22
N THR A 67 9.38 14.54 -10.19
CA THR A 67 10.57 13.70 -9.94
C THR A 67 10.18 12.29 -9.49
N GLU A 68 9.17 12.17 -8.64
CA GLU A 68 8.71 10.88 -8.12
C GLU A 68 7.22 10.92 -7.76
N LYS A 69 6.59 9.73 -7.72
CA LYS A 69 5.19 9.58 -7.35
C LYS A 69 5.06 9.16 -5.89
N CYS A 70 3.89 9.41 -5.31
CA CYS A 70 3.47 8.89 -4.01
C CYS A 70 2.56 7.66 -4.20
N VAL A 71 2.96 6.52 -3.64
CA VAL A 71 2.09 5.37 -3.36
C VAL A 71 1.83 5.32 -1.87
N ASN A 72 2.89 5.09 -1.07
CA ASN A 72 2.91 5.28 0.37
C ASN A 72 3.95 6.34 0.66
N CYS A 73 3.55 7.45 1.20
CA CYS A 73 4.48 8.55 1.41
C CYS A 73 4.02 9.48 2.54
N GLU A 74 4.97 10.25 3.04
CA GLU A 74 4.71 11.46 3.79
C GLU A 74 5.12 12.68 2.97
N PHE A 75 4.30 13.71 3.04
CA PHE A 75 4.48 14.97 2.35
C PHE A 75 4.16 16.11 3.30
N LYS A 76 5.08 17.05 3.46
CA LYS A 76 4.87 18.21 4.32
C LYS A 76 5.45 19.48 3.74
N ALA A 77 4.84 20.60 4.10
CA ALA A 77 5.30 21.94 3.76
C ALA A 77 4.96 22.92 4.88
N GLU A 78 5.73 24.01 4.99
CA GLU A 78 5.23 25.22 5.61
C GLU A 78 4.42 26.01 4.59
N VAL A 79 3.23 26.41 4.98
CA VAL A 79 2.23 27.05 4.11
C VAL A 79 1.80 28.40 4.71
N LYS A 80 1.53 29.36 3.86
CA LYS A 80 0.91 30.64 4.24
C LYS A 80 -0.04 31.05 3.12
N ILE A 81 -1.22 31.55 3.46
CA ILE A 81 -2.21 32.02 2.50
C ILE A 81 -2.81 33.34 2.96
N ASN A 82 -3.15 34.20 2.00
CA ASN A 82 -3.78 35.51 2.27
C ASN A 82 -5.24 35.37 2.67
N HIS A 83 -5.80 36.48 3.17
CA HIS A 83 -7.25 36.58 3.45
C HIS A 83 -8.08 36.29 2.18
N GLY A 84 -9.09 35.43 2.30
CA GLY A 84 -9.97 35.04 1.21
C GLY A 84 -9.31 34.15 0.14
N GLY A 85 -8.06 33.70 0.35
CA GLY A 85 -7.37 32.81 -0.55
C GLY A 85 -7.84 31.36 -0.43
N ASN A 86 -7.71 30.60 -1.54
CA ASN A 86 -7.96 29.17 -1.61
C ASN A 86 -6.81 28.46 -2.35
N SER A 87 -6.40 27.31 -1.84
CA SER A 87 -5.33 26.47 -2.34
C SER A 87 -5.48 25.05 -1.82
N GLY A 88 -4.56 24.15 -2.19
CA GLY A 88 -4.53 22.76 -1.75
C GLY A 88 -3.17 22.10 -1.96
N MET A 89 -2.89 21.08 -1.16
CA MET A 89 -1.78 20.15 -1.37
C MET A 89 -2.36 18.81 -1.84
N TYR A 90 -2.16 18.51 -3.12
CA TYR A 90 -2.67 17.30 -3.76
C TYR A 90 -1.69 16.14 -3.65
N PHE A 91 -2.22 14.93 -3.56
CA PHE A 91 -1.43 13.70 -3.57
C PHE A 91 -2.16 12.57 -4.29
N ARG A 92 -1.39 11.59 -4.79
CA ARG A 92 -1.87 10.51 -5.64
C ARG A 92 -2.69 11.02 -6.82
N THR A 93 -2.18 12.05 -7.50
CA THR A 93 -2.90 12.70 -8.59
C THR A 93 -2.22 12.50 -9.95
N ALA A 94 -3.01 12.43 -11.01
CA ALA A 94 -2.52 12.35 -12.38
C ALA A 94 -2.19 13.75 -12.92
N PHE A 95 -1.05 13.86 -13.63
CA PHE A 95 -0.73 15.08 -14.37
C PHE A 95 -1.66 15.25 -15.56
N GLY A 96 -2.28 16.42 -15.69
CA GLY A 96 -3.19 16.73 -16.76
C GLY A 96 -3.78 18.14 -16.62
N PRO A 97 -4.55 18.61 -17.61
CA PRO A 97 -5.17 19.93 -17.57
C PRO A 97 -6.31 20.01 -16.54
N GLY A 98 -6.63 21.23 -16.12
CA GLY A 98 -7.71 21.52 -15.18
C GLY A 98 -7.42 21.05 -13.75
N PHE A 99 -8.49 20.85 -12.98
CA PHE A 99 -8.36 20.37 -11.59
C PHE A 99 -8.00 18.89 -11.58
N PRO A 100 -6.90 18.51 -10.89
CA PRO A 100 -6.42 17.14 -10.90
C PRO A 100 -7.38 16.18 -10.19
N LYS A 101 -7.43 14.94 -10.69
CA LYS A 101 -8.09 13.85 -10.00
C LYS A 101 -7.09 13.22 -9.03
N GLY A 102 -7.33 13.37 -7.74
CA GLY A 102 -6.49 12.90 -6.65
C GLY A 102 -7.11 13.29 -5.30
N TYR A 103 -6.41 13.01 -4.22
CA TYR A 103 -6.77 13.56 -2.91
C TYR A 103 -6.21 14.96 -2.77
N GLU A 104 -6.95 15.80 -2.02
CA GLU A 104 -6.59 17.16 -1.72
C GLU A 104 -6.63 17.43 -0.22
N ALA A 105 -5.50 17.82 0.36
CA ALA A 105 -5.43 18.42 1.68
C ALA A 105 -5.65 19.92 1.54
N GLN A 106 -6.81 20.41 1.98
CA GLN A 106 -7.27 21.78 1.79
C GLN A 106 -6.36 22.80 2.45
N VAL A 107 -6.19 23.94 1.76
CA VAL A 107 -5.51 25.15 2.21
C VAL A 107 -6.46 26.34 2.00
N ASP A 108 -7.25 26.64 3.01
CA ASP A 108 -8.29 27.65 2.98
C ASP A 108 -8.59 28.09 4.41
N ASN A 109 -8.28 29.33 4.76
CA ASN A 109 -8.56 29.87 6.10
C ASN A 109 -9.86 30.66 6.15
N THR A 110 -10.16 31.45 5.11
CA THR A 110 -11.27 32.42 5.10
C THR A 110 -11.95 32.60 3.74
N HIS A 111 -11.67 31.74 2.76
CA HIS A 111 -12.35 31.78 1.46
C HIS A 111 -13.87 31.54 1.58
N ALA A 112 -14.62 31.86 0.55
CA ALA A 112 -16.08 31.66 0.50
C ALA A 112 -16.51 30.18 0.57
N ASP A 113 -15.69 29.22 0.12
CA ASP A 113 -15.89 27.80 0.39
C ASP A 113 -15.78 27.57 1.91
N PRO A 114 -16.75 26.95 2.57
CA PRO A 114 -16.70 26.74 4.02
C PRO A 114 -15.74 25.62 4.47
N VAL A 115 -15.18 24.84 3.53
CA VAL A 115 -14.26 23.72 3.83
C VAL A 115 -12.85 24.25 4.06
N ARG A 116 -12.37 24.18 5.31
CA ARG A 116 -11.16 24.86 5.78
C ARG A 116 -9.90 24.01 5.72
N THR A 117 -8.76 24.70 5.89
CA THR A 117 -7.44 24.11 6.12
C THR A 117 -7.53 22.93 7.08
N GLY A 118 -6.87 21.83 6.72
CA GLY A 118 -6.88 20.59 7.49
C GLY A 118 -7.98 19.61 7.10
N SER A 119 -8.82 19.92 6.10
CA SER A 119 -9.76 18.97 5.50
C SER A 119 -9.07 18.06 4.50
N LEU A 120 -9.59 16.84 4.34
CA LEU A 120 -9.43 16.04 3.13
C LEU A 120 -10.64 16.34 2.24
N TYR A 121 -10.45 17.17 1.22
CA TYR A 121 -11.54 17.73 0.41
C TYR A 121 -12.40 16.62 -0.18
N ASN A 122 -13.73 16.78 -0.12
CA ASN A 122 -14.74 15.78 -0.49
C ASN A 122 -14.85 14.52 0.39
N PHE A 123 -13.97 14.30 1.36
CA PHE A 123 -13.99 13.13 2.25
C PHE A 123 -14.22 13.48 3.72
N VAL A 124 -13.33 14.29 4.30
CA VAL A 124 -13.43 14.72 5.71
C VAL A 124 -13.35 16.23 5.78
N LYS A 125 -14.40 16.86 6.31
CA LYS A 125 -14.53 18.31 6.31
C LYS A 125 -14.24 18.91 7.69
N VAL A 126 -13.38 19.91 7.71
CA VAL A 126 -13.14 20.82 8.83
C VAL A 126 -13.78 22.16 8.47
N PHE A 127 -14.60 22.73 9.35
CA PHE A 127 -15.27 24.02 9.15
C PHE A 127 -14.72 25.12 10.05
N GLU A 128 -13.94 24.74 11.05
CA GLU A 128 -13.28 25.68 11.96
C GLU A 128 -12.04 26.28 11.30
N GLN A 129 -11.89 27.59 11.39
CA GLN A 129 -10.64 28.24 11.03
C GLN A 129 -9.56 27.91 12.07
N LEU A 130 -8.60 27.09 11.71
CA LEU A 130 -7.54 26.64 12.61
C LEU A 130 -6.36 27.60 12.67
N ILE A 131 -6.10 28.32 11.57
CA ILE A 131 -4.95 29.21 11.39
C ILE A 131 -5.43 30.57 10.93
N PRO A 132 -4.92 31.68 11.49
CA PRO A 132 -5.17 33.02 10.96
C PRO A 132 -4.57 33.18 9.55
N ASP A 133 -5.18 34.05 8.74
CA ASP A 133 -4.62 34.46 7.45
C ASP A 133 -3.22 35.05 7.61
N ASP A 134 -2.42 35.01 6.55
CA ASP A 134 -1.06 35.54 6.49
C ASP A 134 -0.09 35.00 7.57
N THR A 135 -0.42 33.84 8.14
CA THR A 135 0.38 33.15 9.16
C THR A 135 0.95 31.85 8.62
N TRP A 136 2.23 31.55 8.87
CA TRP A 136 2.87 30.30 8.51
C TRP A 136 2.40 29.16 9.44
N TRP A 137 2.08 28.00 8.82
CA TRP A 137 1.85 26.74 9.54
C TRP A 137 2.47 25.57 8.81
N THR A 138 2.68 24.45 9.48
CA THR A 138 3.06 23.18 8.85
C THR A 138 1.81 22.39 8.49
N GLN A 139 1.65 22.03 7.23
CA GLN A 139 0.70 21.04 6.77
C GLN A 139 1.42 19.75 6.44
N HIS A 140 1.05 18.65 7.10
CA HIS A 140 1.70 17.36 6.98
C HIS A 140 0.67 16.29 6.65
N ILE A 141 0.95 15.53 5.61
CA ILE A 141 0.09 14.48 5.05
C ILE A 141 0.85 13.16 5.16
N ILE A 142 0.19 12.13 5.69
CA ILE A 142 0.67 10.76 5.74
C ILE A 142 -0.32 9.89 4.99
N VAL A 143 0.15 9.08 4.04
CA VAL A 143 -0.69 8.15 3.29
C VAL A 143 -0.02 6.79 3.21
N GLU A 144 -0.66 5.79 3.81
CA GLU A 144 -0.22 4.39 3.86
C GLU A 144 -1.38 3.47 3.43
N GLY A 145 -1.21 2.76 2.32
CA GLY A 145 -2.33 2.02 1.74
C GLY A 145 -3.51 2.94 1.45
N ASN A 146 -4.66 2.67 2.02
CA ASN A 146 -5.86 3.50 1.94
C ASN A 146 -6.09 4.37 3.20
N HIS A 147 -5.15 4.39 4.14
CA HIS A 147 -5.21 5.19 5.34
C HIS A 147 -4.55 6.56 5.12
N ILE A 148 -5.26 7.62 5.40
CA ILE A 148 -4.85 9.01 5.16
C ILE A 148 -4.94 9.78 6.47
N GLN A 149 -3.86 10.46 6.84
CA GLN A 149 -3.81 11.34 7.99
C GLN A 149 -3.33 12.73 7.56
N ILE A 150 -3.96 13.78 8.09
CA ILE A 150 -3.54 15.17 7.88
C ILE A 150 -3.33 15.83 9.24
N PHE A 151 -2.24 16.58 9.34
CA PHE A 151 -1.90 17.34 10.52
C PHE A 151 -1.70 18.81 10.13
N ILE A 152 -2.25 19.71 10.96
CA ILE A 152 -2.01 21.14 10.93
C ILE A 152 -1.19 21.49 12.16
N ASN A 153 0.06 21.90 11.94
CA ASN A 153 1.09 21.87 12.97
C ASN A 153 1.14 20.46 13.58
N ASP A 154 0.95 20.30 14.88
CA ASP A 154 0.95 18.99 15.54
C ASP A 154 -0.46 18.43 15.78
N LYS A 155 -1.52 19.17 15.38
CA LYS A 155 -2.92 18.76 15.56
C LYS A 155 -3.36 17.88 14.39
N LYS A 156 -3.67 16.61 14.66
CA LYS A 156 -4.30 15.73 13.66
C LYS A 156 -5.73 16.20 13.39
N THR A 157 -6.02 16.51 12.13
CA THR A 157 -7.34 16.98 11.66
C THR A 157 -8.07 15.93 10.84
N VAL A 158 -7.35 15.02 10.22
CA VAL A 158 -7.88 13.87 9.47
C VAL A 158 -7.22 12.59 9.94
N ASP A 159 -8.05 11.57 10.15
CA ASP A 159 -7.69 10.17 10.36
C ASP A 159 -8.73 9.34 9.61
N PHE A 160 -8.46 9.02 8.35
CA PHE A 160 -9.46 8.51 7.42
C PHE A 160 -8.95 7.28 6.67
N THR A 161 -9.78 6.24 6.62
CA THR A 161 -9.56 5.08 5.76
C THR A 161 -10.51 5.13 4.57
N ASP A 162 -9.98 5.29 3.37
CA ASP A 162 -10.78 5.23 2.15
C ASP A 162 -11.05 3.77 1.76
N GLU A 163 -12.17 3.24 2.18
CA GLU A 163 -12.56 1.85 1.88
C GLU A 163 -12.67 1.55 0.38
N LYS A 164 -12.86 2.58 -0.45
CA LYS A 164 -12.94 2.43 -1.90
C LYS A 164 -11.58 2.46 -2.57
N ASN A 165 -10.53 2.87 -1.82
CA ASN A 165 -9.18 3.08 -2.35
C ASN A 165 -9.18 3.90 -3.64
N THR A 166 -9.85 5.06 -3.60
CA THR A 166 -10.24 5.87 -4.76
C THR A 166 -9.05 6.25 -5.61
N PHE A 167 -7.93 6.64 -4.97
CA PHE A 167 -6.69 6.95 -5.65
C PHE A 167 -5.53 6.18 -5.00
N THR A 168 -4.79 5.41 -5.79
CA THR A 168 -3.78 4.47 -5.28
C THR A 168 -2.35 4.95 -5.46
N ASP A 169 -2.08 5.73 -6.51
CA ASP A 169 -0.77 6.28 -6.83
C ASP A 169 -0.90 7.59 -7.60
N GLY A 170 0.18 8.33 -7.70
CA GLY A 170 0.23 9.53 -8.53
C GLY A 170 1.24 10.56 -7.99
N TYR A 171 1.23 11.72 -8.61
CA TYR A 171 2.11 12.82 -8.24
C TYR A 171 1.61 13.58 -7.01
N LEU A 172 2.49 14.37 -6.43
CA LEU A 172 2.18 15.43 -5.48
C LEU A 172 2.02 16.74 -6.27
N ALA A 173 1.10 17.62 -5.87
CA ALA A 173 0.94 18.92 -6.50
C ALA A 173 0.49 19.99 -5.51
N LEU A 174 0.81 21.23 -5.85
CA LEU A 174 0.36 22.44 -5.16
C LEU A 174 -0.68 23.15 -6.03
N GLN A 175 -1.69 23.76 -5.42
CA GLN A 175 -2.73 24.44 -6.15
C GLN A 175 -2.60 25.96 -6.04
N GLN A 176 -2.74 26.66 -7.17
CA GLN A 176 -3.18 28.03 -7.30
C GLN A 176 -4.64 27.99 -7.75
N HIS A 177 -5.57 28.28 -6.83
CA HIS A 177 -7.01 28.05 -7.10
C HIS A 177 -7.60 29.08 -8.05
N ASN A 178 -7.33 30.36 -7.81
CA ASN A 178 -7.90 31.46 -8.61
C ASN A 178 -7.13 32.75 -8.39
N ALA A 179 -7.30 33.69 -9.32
CA ALA A 179 -6.77 35.05 -9.15
C ALA A 179 -7.32 35.70 -7.86
N GLY A 180 -6.42 36.33 -7.09
CA GLY A 180 -6.71 36.88 -5.76
C GLY A 180 -6.31 35.96 -4.59
N SER A 181 -6.14 34.67 -4.82
CA SER A 181 -5.44 33.79 -3.89
C SER A 181 -3.93 34.04 -4.04
N VAL A 182 -3.25 34.28 -2.92
CA VAL A 182 -1.79 34.35 -2.84
C VAL A 182 -1.35 33.30 -1.79
N VAL A 183 -0.71 32.25 -2.25
CA VAL A 183 -0.26 31.15 -1.40
C VAL A 183 1.24 30.99 -1.49
N GLU A 184 1.88 30.71 -0.38
CA GLU A 184 3.32 30.51 -0.29
C GLU A 184 3.63 29.16 0.37
N PHE A 185 4.58 28.41 -0.22
CA PHE A 185 5.04 27.12 0.26
C PHE A 185 6.57 27.13 0.41
N LYS A 186 7.08 26.67 1.53
CA LYS A 186 8.52 26.46 1.75
C LYS A 186 8.77 25.22 2.58
N ASN A 187 10.02 24.80 2.73
CA ASN A 187 10.41 23.62 3.49
C ASN A 187 9.64 22.36 3.06
N LEU A 188 9.39 22.27 1.73
CA LEU A 188 8.69 21.13 1.15
C LEU A 188 9.58 19.89 1.23
N MET A 189 9.07 18.86 1.86
CA MET A 189 9.77 17.61 2.10
C MET A 189 8.85 16.43 1.81
N MET A 190 9.40 15.37 1.25
CA MET A 190 8.72 14.08 1.13
C MET A 190 9.62 12.92 1.56
N ARG A 191 9.01 11.81 1.88
CA ARG A 191 9.67 10.49 2.01
C ARG A 191 8.71 9.39 1.63
N HIS A 192 9.25 8.29 1.11
CA HIS A 192 8.46 7.09 0.91
C HIS A 192 8.32 6.34 2.24
N LEU A 193 7.15 5.80 2.44
CA LEU A 193 6.86 4.86 3.50
C LEU A 193 6.91 3.44 2.95
N PRO A 194 7.28 2.45 3.76
CA PRO A 194 7.12 1.06 3.37
C PRO A 194 5.65 0.79 3.05
N ALA A 195 5.38 -0.17 2.17
CA ALA A 195 4.02 -0.68 2.05
C ALA A 195 3.58 -1.20 3.43
N PRO A 196 2.30 -1.00 3.82
CA PRO A 196 1.76 -1.67 5.00
C PRO A 196 2.08 -3.15 4.89
N GLU A 197 2.57 -3.75 5.97
CA GLU A 197 2.82 -5.20 5.96
C GLU A 197 1.52 -5.90 5.56
N SER A 198 1.59 -6.78 4.56
CA SER A 198 0.47 -7.64 4.21
C SER A 198 0.10 -8.48 5.43
N ALA A 199 -1.18 -8.65 5.67
CA ALA A 199 -1.63 -9.58 6.71
C ALA A 199 -1.08 -11.00 6.49
N MET A 200 -0.66 -11.34 5.26
CA MET A 200 0.02 -12.60 4.96
C MET A 200 1.46 -12.67 5.45
N SER A 201 2.15 -11.54 5.71
CA SER A 201 3.54 -11.56 6.22
C SER A 201 3.63 -12.32 7.53
N GLY A 202 4.61 -13.20 7.65
CA GLY A 202 4.85 -14.02 8.82
C GLY A 202 5.28 -15.44 8.50
N THR A 203 5.41 -16.24 9.54
CA THR A 203 5.67 -17.69 9.43
C THR A 203 4.41 -18.45 9.81
N TRP A 204 4.01 -19.34 8.93
CA TRP A 204 2.76 -20.09 9.00
C TRP A 204 3.05 -21.59 9.01
N LYS A 205 2.41 -22.31 9.92
CA LYS A 205 2.55 -23.76 10.03
C LYS A 205 1.20 -24.42 9.80
N LEU A 206 1.16 -25.41 8.92
CA LEU A 206 -0.06 -26.17 8.62
C LEU A 206 -0.63 -26.79 9.88
N ASN A 207 -1.93 -26.56 10.08
CA ASN A 207 -2.77 -27.24 11.06
C ASN A 207 -3.52 -28.37 10.37
N THR A 208 -3.01 -29.58 10.47
CA THR A 208 -3.57 -30.76 9.79
C THR A 208 -4.93 -31.17 10.33
N GLU A 209 -5.25 -30.84 11.60
CA GLU A 209 -6.54 -31.17 12.21
C GLU A 209 -7.69 -30.32 11.65
N GLN A 210 -7.39 -29.07 11.29
CA GLN A 210 -8.38 -28.13 10.73
C GLN A 210 -8.42 -28.15 9.20
N SER A 211 -7.43 -28.76 8.56
CA SER A 211 -7.30 -28.81 7.10
C SER A 211 -8.08 -29.96 6.49
N LYS A 212 -8.54 -29.78 5.24
CA LYS A 212 -9.28 -30.78 4.45
C LYS A 212 -8.57 -31.02 3.12
N TYR A 213 -8.26 -32.25 2.83
CA TYR A 213 -7.58 -32.67 1.61
C TYR A 213 -8.42 -33.68 0.83
N PRO A 214 -8.34 -33.69 -0.49
CA PRO A 214 -8.96 -34.76 -1.31
C PRO A 214 -8.21 -36.10 -1.21
N GLY A 215 -7.11 -36.14 -0.45
CA GLY A 215 -6.27 -37.32 -0.22
C GLY A 215 -5.59 -37.22 1.14
N THR A 216 -4.39 -37.80 1.26
CA THR A 216 -3.62 -37.76 2.49
C THR A 216 -2.94 -36.39 2.66
N ALA A 217 -3.11 -35.78 3.83
CA ALA A 217 -2.47 -34.52 4.18
C ALA A 217 -0.93 -34.66 4.19
N PRO A 218 -0.17 -33.59 3.89
CA PRO A 218 1.27 -33.59 4.06
C PRO A 218 1.63 -33.75 5.54
N GLN A 219 2.78 -34.37 5.81
CA GLN A 219 3.30 -34.56 7.17
C GLN A 219 3.69 -33.21 7.80
N GLN A 220 4.19 -32.28 6.98
CA GLN A 220 4.59 -30.96 7.39
C GLN A 220 4.46 -29.96 6.24
N PHE A 221 3.99 -28.76 6.55
CA PHE A 221 4.04 -27.65 5.62
C PHE A 221 4.26 -26.36 6.42
N VAL A 222 5.41 -25.73 6.18
CA VAL A 222 5.77 -24.44 6.79
C VAL A 222 5.99 -23.43 5.69
N VAL A 223 5.39 -22.27 5.86
CA VAL A 223 5.45 -21.18 4.90
C VAL A 223 5.97 -19.94 5.59
N ARG A 224 6.94 -19.27 4.98
CA ARG A 224 7.36 -17.93 5.34
C ARG A 224 6.99 -16.96 4.24
N VAL A 225 6.16 -16.00 4.57
CA VAL A 225 5.75 -14.92 3.68
C VAL A 225 6.41 -13.63 4.13
N LEU A 226 7.08 -12.94 3.20
CA LEU A 226 7.63 -11.60 3.42
C LEU A 226 6.93 -10.65 2.44
N ASP A 227 6.36 -9.59 2.98
CA ASP A 227 5.91 -8.47 2.17
C ASP A 227 7.14 -7.62 1.83
N GLU A 228 7.42 -7.50 0.55
CA GLU A 228 8.46 -6.63 0.02
C GLU A 228 7.78 -5.44 -0.68
N ARG A 229 8.49 -4.31 -0.80
CA ARG A 229 7.95 -3.05 -1.38
C ARG A 229 7.11 -3.26 -2.65
N ASP A 230 7.48 -4.24 -3.48
CA ASP A 230 6.87 -4.47 -4.80
C ASP A 230 6.03 -5.74 -4.88
N GLY A 231 5.95 -6.55 -3.82
CA GLY A 231 5.22 -7.82 -3.88
C GLY A 231 5.49 -8.76 -2.70
N ILE A 232 5.05 -9.97 -2.85
CA ILE A 232 5.13 -11.01 -1.83
C ILE A 232 6.22 -11.99 -2.19
N ARG A 233 7.15 -12.22 -1.27
CA ARG A 233 8.11 -13.33 -1.33
C ARG A 233 7.58 -14.48 -0.49
N TRP A 234 7.43 -15.62 -1.15
CA TRP A 234 7.00 -16.87 -0.54
C TRP A 234 8.17 -17.84 -0.50
N ASN A 235 8.43 -18.39 0.68
CA ASN A 235 9.38 -19.48 0.87
C ASN A 235 8.68 -20.55 1.70
N SER A 236 8.59 -21.76 1.18
CA SER A 236 7.96 -22.85 1.92
C SER A 236 8.73 -24.15 1.82
N THR A 237 8.58 -24.96 2.88
CA THR A 237 9.05 -26.33 2.93
C THR A 237 7.85 -27.24 3.23
N MET A 238 7.61 -28.18 2.35
CA MET A 238 6.56 -29.19 2.49
C MET A 238 7.21 -30.60 2.54
N VAL A 239 6.70 -31.43 3.43
CA VAL A 239 6.97 -32.87 3.46
C VAL A 239 5.68 -33.59 3.14
N GLY A 240 5.59 -34.18 1.97
CA GLY A 240 4.42 -34.94 1.52
C GLY A 240 4.10 -36.14 2.39
N ALA A 241 2.95 -36.76 2.20
CA ALA A 241 2.53 -37.95 2.92
C ALA A 241 3.48 -39.14 2.70
N ASP A 242 4.14 -39.18 1.56
CA ASP A 242 5.14 -40.16 1.17
C ASP A 242 6.57 -39.82 1.67
N GLY A 243 6.73 -38.71 2.37
CA GLY A 243 8.02 -38.20 2.86
C GLY A 243 8.82 -37.42 1.82
N ALA A 244 8.31 -37.22 0.60
CA ALA A 244 8.93 -36.36 -0.39
C ALA A 244 9.00 -34.91 0.09
N LYS A 245 10.12 -34.24 -0.16
CA LYS A 245 10.33 -32.85 0.27
C LYS A 245 10.30 -31.92 -0.93
N GLU A 246 9.51 -30.85 -0.79
CA GLU A 246 9.47 -29.72 -1.73
C GLU A 246 9.86 -28.42 -1.03
N ASN A 247 10.68 -27.60 -1.69
CA ASN A 247 10.99 -26.25 -1.25
C ASN A 247 10.53 -25.29 -2.34
N ILE A 248 9.40 -24.64 -2.10
CA ILE A 248 8.75 -23.78 -3.08
C ILE A 248 9.11 -22.34 -2.80
N ASN A 249 9.61 -21.63 -3.81
CA ASN A 249 10.04 -20.25 -3.69
C ASN A 249 9.54 -19.45 -4.88
N TYR A 250 8.98 -18.28 -4.59
CA TYR A 250 8.64 -17.30 -5.62
C TYR A 250 8.61 -15.88 -5.05
N PHE A 251 8.68 -14.92 -5.96
CA PHE A 251 8.33 -13.53 -5.72
C PHE A 251 7.23 -13.17 -6.72
N ALA A 252 6.10 -12.65 -6.23
CA ALA A 252 5.00 -12.26 -7.07
C ALA A 252 4.46 -10.89 -6.64
N ARG A 253 4.25 -9.99 -7.61
CA ARG A 253 3.48 -8.77 -7.38
C ARG A 253 2.00 -9.10 -7.30
N VAL A 254 1.28 -8.37 -6.45
CA VAL A 254 -0.14 -8.63 -6.19
C VAL A 254 -1.01 -7.89 -7.23
N GLN A 255 -0.78 -8.18 -8.51
CA GLN A 255 -1.36 -7.48 -9.66
C GLN A 255 -2.00 -8.42 -10.70
N GLY A 256 -2.10 -9.73 -10.39
CA GLY A 256 -2.70 -10.72 -11.28
C GLY A 256 -1.83 -11.18 -12.45
N TYR A 257 -0.56 -10.74 -12.55
CA TYR A 257 0.37 -11.23 -13.58
C TYR A 257 1.01 -12.56 -13.17
N ASP A 258 1.49 -13.30 -14.18
CA ASP A 258 2.20 -14.57 -13.97
C ASP A 258 3.66 -14.36 -13.57
N TYR A 259 4.08 -15.02 -12.51
CA TYR A 259 5.45 -15.03 -11.99
C TYR A 259 5.96 -16.45 -11.89
N ALA A 260 7.26 -16.64 -12.20
CA ALA A 260 7.90 -17.94 -12.14
C ALA A 260 7.99 -18.47 -10.70
N VAL A 261 7.78 -19.77 -10.55
CA VAL A 261 7.89 -20.51 -9.29
C VAL A 261 9.04 -21.51 -9.40
N ALA A 262 9.87 -21.57 -8.37
CA ALA A 262 10.94 -22.54 -8.25
C ALA A 262 10.60 -23.60 -7.20
N GLY A 263 10.94 -24.86 -7.48
CA GLY A 263 10.89 -25.98 -6.54
C GLY A 263 9.54 -26.66 -6.37
N ALA A 264 8.49 -26.22 -7.06
CA ALA A 264 7.20 -26.92 -7.05
C ALA A 264 7.17 -28.04 -8.11
N ALA A 265 6.68 -29.21 -7.75
CA ALA A 265 6.59 -30.36 -8.68
C ALA A 265 5.40 -30.24 -9.64
N GLY A 266 4.32 -29.56 -9.23
CA GLY A 266 3.06 -29.55 -9.95
C GLY A 266 2.74 -28.27 -10.73
N TYR A 267 3.54 -27.21 -10.59
CA TYR A 267 3.31 -25.92 -11.26
C TYR A 267 4.60 -25.11 -11.42
N ASP A 268 4.63 -24.22 -12.38
CA ASP A 268 5.81 -23.43 -12.74
C ASP A 268 5.55 -21.90 -12.75
N HIS A 269 4.29 -21.49 -12.63
CA HIS A 269 3.88 -20.09 -12.54
C HIS A 269 2.79 -19.87 -11.50
N ILE A 270 2.76 -18.68 -10.93
CA ILE A 270 1.74 -18.23 -10.00
C ILE A 270 1.31 -16.80 -10.36
N SER A 271 0.02 -16.50 -10.19
CA SER A 271 -0.50 -15.13 -10.20
C SER A 271 -1.27 -14.87 -8.91
N ILE A 272 -1.10 -13.68 -8.34
CA ILE A 272 -1.75 -13.25 -7.09
C ILE A 272 -2.44 -11.92 -7.35
N GLU A 273 -3.71 -11.82 -6.97
CA GLU A 273 -4.49 -10.58 -7.00
C GLU A 273 -5.09 -10.31 -5.62
N ASP A 274 -4.89 -9.11 -5.08
CA ASP A 274 -5.55 -8.66 -3.86
C ASP A 274 -7.01 -8.29 -4.20
N VAL A 275 -7.95 -9.07 -3.70
CA VAL A 275 -9.39 -8.89 -3.98
C VAL A 275 -9.93 -7.59 -3.40
N GLY A 276 -9.30 -7.06 -2.35
CA GLY A 276 -9.63 -5.77 -1.73
C GLY A 276 -9.18 -4.57 -2.56
N ARG A 277 -8.15 -4.73 -3.40
CA ARG A 277 -7.51 -3.67 -4.20
C ARG A 277 -7.91 -3.67 -5.67
N ARG A 278 -9.00 -4.32 -6.06
CA ARG A 278 -9.38 -4.46 -7.47
C ARG A 278 -9.39 -3.15 -8.23
N HIS A 279 -8.48 -3.03 -9.20
CA HIS A 279 -8.78 -2.32 -10.43
C HIS A 279 -9.80 -3.16 -11.20
N VAL A 280 -10.99 -2.58 -11.44
CA VAL A 280 -12.07 -3.21 -12.19
C VAL A 280 -11.56 -3.54 -13.59
N HIS A 281 -11.07 -4.76 -13.81
CA HIS A 281 -11.09 -5.35 -15.13
C HIS A 281 -12.47 -6.03 -15.25
N GLU A 282 -13.33 -5.43 -16.06
CA GLU A 282 -14.66 -5.92 -16.37
C GLU A 282 -14.60 -7.39 -16.82
N GLY A 283 -15.32 -8.26 -16.15
CA GLY A 283 -15.64 -9.59 -16.66
C GLY A 283 -15.72 -10.76 -15.73
N LEU A 284 -15.29 -10.70 -14.46
CA LEU A 284 -15.43 -11.83 -13.52
C LEU A 284 -16.37 -11.47 -12.36
N GLN A 285 -17.58 -12.02 -12.41
CA GLN A 285 -18.55 -11.93 -11.31
C GLN A 285 -18.08 -12.77 -10.12
N MET A 286 -17.40 -12.16 -9.17
CA MET A 286 -17.09 -12.74 -7.86
C MET A 286 -18.05 -12.16 -6.81
N ALA A 287 -19.35 -12.32 -7.04
CA ALA A 287 -20.41 -11.71 -6.21
C ALA A 287 -20.49 -12.26 -4.77
N HIS A 288 -19.87 -13.41 -4.48
CA HIS A 288 -19.92 -14.06 -3.18
C HIS A 288 -18.80 -13.67 -2.21
N LEU A 289 -17.76 -12.95 -2.64
CA LEU A 289 -16.64 -12.52 -1.80
C LEU A 289 -16.86 -11.15 -1.13
N ARG A 290 -17.97 -10.48 -1.39
CA ARG A 290 -18.28 -9.11 -0.90
C ARG A 290 -18.67 -8.99 0.58
N LYS A 291 -18.58 -10.02 1.41
CA LYS A 291 -19.27 -10.01 2.72
C LYS A 291 -18.40 -9.96 3.98
N LYS A 292 -17.07 -9.86 3.93
CA LYS A 292 -16.28 -9.67 5.15
C LYS A 292 -15.30 -8.49 5.01
N LYS A 293 -15.51 -7.51 5.86
CA LYS A 293 -14.89 -6.18 5.84
C LYS A 293 -13.45 -6.17 6.39
N ASP A 294 -13.00 -7.24 7.02
CA ASP A 294 -11.78 -7.28 7.85
C ASP A 294 -10.79 -8.39 7.47
N ASP A 295 -11.05 -9.19 6.43
CA ASP A 295 -10.16 -10.27 6.01
C ASP A 295 -9.39 -9.82 4.77
N HIS A 296 -8.07 -9.92 4.80
CA HIS A 296 -7.25 -9.79 3.60
C HIS A 296 -7.45 -11.03 2.74
N VAL A 297 -7.98 -10.84 1.55
CA VAL A 297 -8.36 -11.90 0.63
C VAL A 297 -7.58 -11.76 -0.67
N PHE A 298 -6.89 -12.84 -1.07
CA PHE A 298 -6.11 -12.90 -2.28
C PHE A 298 -6.64 -14.01 -3.20
N ASP A 299 -6.85 -13.69 -4.48
CA ASP A 299 -7.15 -14.65 -5.53
C ASP A 299 -5.82 -15.14 -6.11
N VAL A 300 -5.58 -16.44 -6.03
CA VAL A 300 -4.31 -17.05 -6.40
C VAL A 300 -4.56 -18.14 -7.43
N GLN A 301 -3.82 -18.10 -8.53
CA GLN A 301 -3.83 -19.15 -9.54
C GLN A 301 -2.43 -19.72 -9.70
N THR A 302 -2.30 -21.03 -9.67
CA THR A 302 -1.08 -21.72 -10.06
C THR A 302 -1.24 -22.36 -11.43
N LYS A 303 -0.19 -22.33 -12.23
CA LYS A 303 -0.20 -22.77 -13.62
C LYS A 303 0.98 -23.67 -13.91
N GLN A 304 0.75 -24.69 -14.73
CA GLN A 304 1.78 -25.50 -15.33
C GLN A 304 1.77 -25.30 -16.85
N ARG A 305 2.88 -24.84 -17.43
CA ARG A 305 2.99 -24.49 -18.86
C ARG A 305 1.83 -23.56 -19.29
N TYR A 306 1.57 -22.52 -18.46
CA TYR A 306 0.49 -21.53 -18.63
C TYR A 306 -0.96 -22.08 -18.55
N LYS A 307 -1.17 -23.35 -18.22
CA LYS A 307 -2.48 -23.92 -17.94
C LYS A 307 -2.74 -23.87 -16.44
N VAL A 308 -3.91 -23.37 -16.03
CA VAL A 308 -4.31 -23.33 -14.63
C VAL A 308 -4.46 -24.76 -14.13
N VAL A 309 -3.74 -25.08 -13.05
CA VAL A 309 -3.80 -26.39 -12.35
C VAL A 309 -4.42 -26.26 -10.96
N ASP A 310 -4.51 -25.05 -10.41
CA ASP A 310 -5.14 -24.78 -9.14
C ASP A 310 -5.67 -23.34 -9.11
N ARG A 311 -6.79 -23.15 -8.46
CA ARG A 311 -7.34 -21.83 -8.12
C ARG A 311 -7.68 -21.82 -6.65
N ALA A 312 -7.12 -20.86 -5.92
CA ALA A 312 -7.30 -20.77 -4.49
C ALA A 312 -7.56 -19.36 -4.02
N ILE A 313 -8.32 -19.24 -2.96
CA ILE A 313 -8.50 -18.02 -2.20
C ILE A 313 -7.69 -18.15 -0.92
N TYR A 314 -6.79 -17.20 -0.70
CA TYR A 314 -6.00 -17.08 0.51
C TYR A 314 -6.67 -16.02 1.39
N THR A 315 -7.00 -16.37 2.61
CA THR A 315 -7.69 -15.49 3.55
C THR A 315 -6.94 -15.49 4.88
N VAL A 316 -6.56 -14.31 5.36
CA VAL A 316 -6.02 -14.13 6.71
C VAL A 316 -7.14 -13.68 7.63
N SER A 317 -7.28 -14.35 8.78
CA SER A 317 -8.27 -13.97 9.80
C SER A 317 -8.07 -12.54 10.32
N ALA A 318 -9.14 -11.90 10.77
CA ALA A 318 -9.11 -10.53 11.27
C ALA A 318 -8.13 -10.31 12.43
N ASP A 319 -7.90 -11.34 13.25
CA ASP A 319 -6.93 -11.30 14.34
C ASP A 319 -5.48 -11.59 13.88
N GLY A 320 -5.29 -11.85 12.58
CA GLY A 320 -3.99 -12.12 11.98
C GLY A 320 -3.36 -13.46 12.35
N LYS A 321 -4.08 -14.38 13.01
CA LYS A 321 -3.51 -15.62 13.55
C LYS A 321 -3.65 -16.83 12.67
N THR A 322 -4.59 -16.79 11.71
CA THR A 322 -4.88 -17.92 10.84
C THR A 322 -4.82 -17.50 9.38
N LEU A 323 -4.10 -18.26 8.55
CA LEU A 323 -4.15 -18.19 7.10
C LEU A 323 -4.94 -19.42 6.59
N THR A 324 -5.99 -19.18 5.83
CA THR A 324 -6.76 -20.24 5.16
C THR A 324 -6.54 -20.16 3.66
N ILE A 325 -6.17 -21.28 3.05
CA ILE A 325 -6.04 -21.45 1.61
C ILE A 325 -7.13 -22.43 1.19
N SER A 326 -8.16 -21.95 0.52
CA SER A 326 -9.27 -22.77 0.03
C SER A 326 -9.30 -22.76 -1.49
N GLY A 327 -9.26 -23.90 -2.12
CA GLY A 327 -9.10 -23.98 -3.56
C GLY A 327 -9.69 -25.25 -4.19
N ASP A 328 -9.52 -25.31 -5.52
CA ASP A 328 -9.94 -26.39 -6.39
C ASP A 328 -8.79 -26.83 -7.29
N LYS A 329 -8.19 -27.96 -6.98
CA LYS A 329 -7.13 -28.56 -7.82
C LYS A 329 -7.74 -29.21 -9.05
N VAL A 330 -7.26 -28.82 -10.22
CA VAL A 330 -7.64 -29.46 -11.49
C VAL A 330 -7.06 -30.87 -11.51
N GLN A 331 -7.93 -31.86 -11.76
CA GLN A 331 -7.54 -33.27 -11.80
C GLN A 331 -6.78 -33.61 -13.12
N ALA A 332 -6.19 -34.79 -13.17
CA ALA A 332 -5.40 -35.26 -14.31
C ALA A 332 -6.19 -35.29 -15.64
N ASP A 333 -7.51 -35.36 -15.59
CA ASP A 333 -8.39 -35.26 -16.77
C ASP A 333 -8.51 -33.84 -17.34
N GLY A 334 -7.98 -32.83 -16.64
CA GLY A 334 -8.02 -31.42 -17.01
C GLY A 334 -9.41 -30.78 -17.01
N LYS A 335 -10.42 -31.47 -16.48
CA LYS A 335 -11.84 -31.06 -16.51
C LYS A 335 -12.49 -31.05 -15.13
N THR A 336 -12.22 -32.08 -14.32
CA THR A 336 -12.75 -32.17 -12.96
C THR A 336 -11.85 -31.44 -11.98
N THR A 337 -12.42 -30.96 -10.87
CA THR A 337 -11.69 -30.32 -9.77
C THR A 337 -11.94 -31.05 -8.47
N ALA A 338 -10.98 -30.99 -7.56
CA ALA A 338 -11.11 -31.50 -6.20
C ALA A 338 -10.90 -30.36 -5.20
N PRO A 339 -11.93 -30.05 -4.40
CA PRO A 339 -11.83 -28.99 -3.41
C PRO A 339 -10.92 -29.39 -2.26
N TYR A 340 -10.21 -28.39 -1.71
CA TYR A 340 -9.39 -28.52 -0.51
C TYR A 340 -9.46 -27.26 0.34
N SER A 341 -9.06 -27.37 1.61
CA SER A 341 -8.89 -26.25 2.49
C SER A 341 -7.70 -26.51 3.42
N GLU A 342 -6.68 -25.70 3.30
CA GLU A 342 -5.48 -25.72 4.13
C GLU A 342 -5.58 -24.60 5.16
N VAL A 343 -5.47 -24.93 6.42
CA VAL A 343 -5.48 -23.97 7.54
C VAL A 343 -4.10 -23.94 8.15
N PHE A 344 -3.54 -22.74 8.29
CA PHE A 344 -2.24 -22.53 8.87
C PHE A 344 -2.37 -21.63 10.10
N ASP A 345 -1.69 -22.00 11.16
CA ASP A 345 -1.53 -21.17 12.35
C ASP A 345 -0.28 -20.29 12.18
N ARG A 346 -0.37 -19.02 12.59
CA ARG A 346 0.79 -18.14 12.65
C ARG A 346 1.68 -18.58 13.79
N VAL A 347 2.98 -18.74 13.53
CA VAL A 347 3.97 -19.13 14.54
C VAL A 347 4.95 -18.00 14.88
N GLU A 348 5.10 -16.99 13.98
CA GLU A 348 5.88 -15.76 14.19
C GLU A 348 5.40 -14.65 13.27
#